data_c784894f5e06e980f81f915d3a4c3264
#
_entry.id   c784894f5e06e980f81f915d3a4c3264
#
_cell.length_a   1.000
_cell.length_b   1.000
_cell.length_c   1.000
_cell.angle_alpha   90.00
_cell.angle_beta   90.00
_cell.angle_gamma   90.00
#
_symmetry.space_group_name_H-M   'P 1'
#
loop_
_entity.id
_entity.type
_entity.pdbx_description
1 polymer ?
#
loop_
_entity_poly.entity_id
_entity_poly.type
_entity_poly.pdbx_seq_one_letter_code
_entity_poly.pdbx_strand_id
1 'polypeptide(L)'
;MPEKKPETDIDTQVVHAGEGKPMAPGQPTSMPIYSSVTYTYDSMAEMDRVFAGDSPGYVYTRHGNPTLAALEQAMLAIEEGATACVYASGMAAMHAALIA
;
A
#
# COMPACT_ATOMS: atom_id res chain seq x y z
N MET A 1 25.52 -6.18 -7.12
CA MET A 1 25.42 -4.72 -6.96
C MET A 1 23.94 -4.38 -6.90
N PRO A 2 23.49 -3.67 -5.87
CA PRO A 2 22.13 -3.17 -5.90
C PRO A 2 21.99 -2.18 -7.07
N GLU A 3 21.05 -2.44 -7.98
CA GLU A 3 20.69 -1.49 -9.03
C GLU A 3 20.28 -0.17 -8.35
N LYS A 4 21.05 0.88 -8.62
CA LYS A 4 20.70 2.23 -8.20
C LYS A 4 19.37 2.58 -8.87
N LYS A 5 18.30 2.62 -8.08
CA LYS A 5 17.00 3.12 -8.54
C LYS A 5 17.25 4.45 -9.23
N PRO A 6 16.74 4.69 -10.44
CA PRO A 6 16.92 5.98 -11.09
C PRO A 6 16.40 7.07 -10.13
N GLU A 7 17.21 8.10 -9.94
CA GLU A 7 16.89 9.26 -9.12
C GLU A 7 15.76 10.00 -9.86
N THR A 8 14.53 9.59 -9.58
CA THR A 8 13.33 10.18 -10.18
C THR A 8 13.08 11.51 -9.49
N ASP A 9 12.89 12.57 -10.28
CA ASP A 9 12.53 13.88 -9.77
C ASP A 9 11.29 13.81 -8.87
N ILE A 10 11.22 14.66 -7.84
CA ILE A 10 10.11 14.71 -6.88
C ILE A 10 8.75 14.86 -7.57
N ASP A 11 8.67 15.65 -8.64
CA ASP A 11 7.44 15.84 -9.41
C ASP A 11 6.94 14.53 -10.03
N THR A 12 7.86 13.70 -10.53
CA THR A 12 7.54 12.37 -11.07
C THR A 12 7.12 11.40 -9.96
N GLN A 13 7.77 11.45 -8.80
CA GLN A 13 7.42 10.61 -7.65
C GLN A 13 6.02 10.93 -7.12
N VAL A 14 5.66 12.20 -7.00
CA VAL A 14 4.33 12.64 -6.54
C VAL A 14 3.22 12.06 -7.42
N VAL A 15 3.45 11.97 -8.73
CA VAL A 15 2.43 11.46 -9.68
C VAL A 15 2.38 9.93 -9.70
N HIS A 16 3.53 9.25 -9.65
CA HIS A 16 3.62 7.81 -9.99
C HIS A 16 3.89 6.87 -8.82
N ALA A 17 4.31 7.35 -7.66
CA ALA A 17 4.75 6.48 -6.56
C ALA A 17 3.65 5.53 -6.03
N GLY A 18 2.37 5.92 -6.13
CA GLY A 18 1.23 5.13 -5.69
C GLY A 18 0.61 4.21 -6.76
N GLU A 19 1.11 4.22 -8.00
CA GLU A 19 0.49 3.47 -9.11
C GLU A 19 0.71 1.95 -9.02
N GLY A 20 1.64 1.51 -8.19
CA GLY A 20 1.97 0.10 -8.05
C GLY A 20 2.80 -0.46 -9.22
N LYS A 21 2.93 -1.79 -9.26
CA LYS A 21 3.59 -2.46 -10.39
C LYS A 21 2.59 -2.65 -11.52
N PRO A 22 3.00 -2.48 -12.80
CA PRO A 22 2.18 -2.85 -13.93
C PRO A 22 1.77 -4.33 -13.80
N MET A 23 0.48 -4.59 -13.67
CA MET A 23 -0.07 -5.94 -13.72
C MET A 23 -0.32 -6.28 -15.21
N ALA A 24 -0.84 -7.42 -15.60
CA ALA A 24 -1.02 -7.93 -16.95
C ALA A 24 -1.59 -6.92 -18.00
N PRO A 25 -1.54 -7.17 -19.31
CA PRO A 25 -2.10 -6.31 -20.35
C PRO A 25 -3.57 -5.93 -20.08
N GLY A 26 -3.93 -4.68 -20.32
CA GLY A 26 -5.30 -4.18 -20.09
C GLY A 26 -5.56 -3.57 -18.71
N GLN A 27 -4.52 -3.17 -18.01
CA GLN A 27 -4.58 -2.55 -16.69
C GLN A 27 -5.07 -1.10 -16.72
N PRO A 28 -5.79 -0.66 -15.66
CA PRO A 28 -6.13 0.74 -15.53
C PRO A 28 -4.85 1.58 -15.36
N THR A 29 -4.87 2.77 -15.97
CA THR A 29 -3.76 3.74 -15.85
C THR A 29 -3.65 4.31 -14.44
N SER A 30 -4.78 4.45 -13.74
CA SER A 30 -4.82 4.90 -12.35
C SER A 30 -5.20 3.77 -11.41
N MET A 31 -4.72 3.83 -10.16
CA MET A 31 -5.05 2.85 -9.13
C MET A 31 -6.56 2.77 -8.90
N PRO A 32 -7.20 1.59 -9.04
CA PRO A 32 -8.61 1.42 -8.73
C PRO A 32 -8.90 1.66 -7.25
N ILE A 33 -10.12 2.11 -6.95
CA ILE A 33 -10.59 2.19 -5.55
C ILE A 33 -11.12 0.82 -5.14
N TYR A 34 -10.44 0.19 -4.19
CA TYR A 34 -10.83 -1.10 -3.60
C TYR A 34 -11.77 -0.87 -2.42
N SER A 35 -13.06 -0.94 -2.67
CA SER A 35 -14.11 -0.77 -1.64
C SER A 35 -14.42 -2.06 -0.89
N SER A 36 -13.76 -3.16 -1.23
CA SER A 36 -13.96 -4.46 -0.56
C SER A 36 -13.47 -4.41 0.89
N VAL A 37 -14.27 -4.97 1.80
CA VAL A 37 -13.93 -5.12 3.22
C VAL A 37 -13.17 -6.43 3.46
N THR A 38 -13.53 -7.49 2.73
CA THR A 38 -12.96 -8.84 2.86
C THR A 38 -12.45 -9.33 1.51
N TYR A 39 -11.53 -10.28 1.56
CA TYR A 39 -10.90 -10.89 0.39
C TYR A 39 -11.05 -12.41 0.45
N THR A 40 -11.27 -13.05 -0.68
CA THR A 40 -11.47 -14.50 -0.78
C THR A 40 -10.19 -15.21 -1.22
N TYR A 41 -10.00 -16.42 -0.71
CA TYR A 41 -8.90 -17.32 -1.06
C TYR A 41 -9.46 -18.69 -1.40
N ASP A 42 -8.77 -19.43 -2.24
CA ASP A 42 -9.17 -20.79 -2.65
C ASP A 42 -9.03 -21.80 -1.49
N SER A 43 -8.20 -21.52 -0.51
CA SER A 43 -8.01 -22.35 0.67
C SER A 43 -7.76 -21.55 1.95
N MET A 44 -8.16 -22.13 3.08
CA MET A 44 -7.85 -21.57 4.40
C MET A 44 -6.33 -21.49 4.65
N ALA A 45 -5.59 -22.49 4.20
CA ALA A 45 -4.13 -22.52 4.37
C ALA A 45 -3.43 -21.36 3.64
N GLU A 46 -3.96 -20.92 2.50
CA GLU A 46 -3.44 -19.74 1.79
C GLU A 46 -3.77 -18.47 2.55
N MET A 47 -5.00 -18.31 3.02
CA MET A 47 -5.41 -17.17 3.84
C MET A 47 -4.62 -17.07 5.14
N ASP A 48 -4.36 -18.19 5.81
CA ASP A 48 -3.56 -18.25 7.05
C ASP A 48 -2.13 -17.76 6.81
N ARG A 49 -1.51 -18.12 5.69
CA ARG A 49 -0.17 -17.63 5.32
C ARG A 49 -0.14 -16.12 5.09
N VAL A 50 -1.18 -15.59 4.45
CA VAL A 50 -1.30 -14.13 4.26
C VAL A 50 -1.51 -13.43 5.61
N PHE A 51 -2.35 -14.00 6.47
CA PHE A 51 -2.62 -13.44 7.80
C PHE A 51 -1.39 -13.49 8.72
N ALA A 52 -0.56 -14.52 8.60
CA ALA A 52 0.72 -14.66 9.30
C ALA A 52 1.84 -13.73 8.75
N GLY A 53 1.64 -13.15 7.57
CA GLY A 53 2.66 -12.33 6.89
C GLY A 53 3.67 -13.13 6.04
N ASP A 54 3.45 -14.44 5.89
CA ASP A 54 4.33 -15.34 5.12
C ASP A 54 4.09 -15.24 3.59
N SER A 55 2.97 -14.67 3.19
CA SER A 55 2.61 -14.42 1.79
C SER A 55 2.02 -13.03 1.63
N PRO A 56 2.29 -12.34 0.50
CA PRO A 56 1.66 -11.06 0.21
C PRO A 56 0.16 -11.24 -0.05
N GLY A 57 -0.65 -10.30 0.41
CA GLY A 57 -2.10 -10.30 0.19
C GLY A 57 -2.85 -9.47 1.20
N TYR A 58 -4.17 -9.51 1.10
CA TYR A 58 -5.09 -8.80 2.00
C TYR A 58 -6.17 -9.78 2.47
N VAL A 59 -6.52 -9.74 3.74
CA VAL A 59 -7.56 -10.59 4.32
C VAL A 59 -8.78 -9.75 4.72
N TYR A 60 -8.52 -8.64 5.36
CA TYR A 60 -9.54 -7.72 5.84
C TYR A 60 -9.02 -6.28 5.78
N THR A 61 -9.85 -5.34 5.34
CA THR A 61 -9.42 -3.95 5.06
C THR A 61 -8.85 -3.21 6.28
N ARG A 62 -9.23 -3.60 7.50
CA ARG A 62 -8.63 -3.04 8.73
C ARG A 62 -7.14 -3.39 8.87
N HIS A 63 -6.72 -4.54 8.35
CA HIS A 63 -5.33 -4.99 8.38
C HIS A 63 -4.53 -4.52 7.16
N GLY A 64 -5.21 -4.20 6.07
CA GLY A 64 -4.62 -3.69 4.85
C GLY A 64 -5.62 -3.65 3.69
N ASN A 65 -5.40 -2.69 2.80
CA ASN A 65 -6.22 -2.50 1.60
C ASN A 65 -5.32 -1.93 0.50
N PRO A 66 -5.46 -2.38 -0.77
CA PRO A 66 -4.61 -1.89 -1.85
C PRO A 66 -4.66 -0.37 -2.07
N THR A 67 -5.82 0.25 -1.88
CA THR A 67 -5.98 1.72 -2.02
C THR A 67 -5.20 2.46 -0.93
N LEU A 68 -5.26 2.00 0.32
CA LEU A 68 -4.50 2.59 1.42
C LEU A 68 -3.00 2.35 1.22
N ALA A 69 -2.62 1.14 0.83
CA ALA A 69 -1.22 0.80 0.55
C ALA A 69 -0.62 1.66 -0.57
N ALA A 70 -1.40 2.01 -1.60
CA ALA A 70 -0.95 2.91 -2.66
C ALA A 70 -0.63 4.32 -2.12
N LEU A 71 -1.45 4.86 -1.23
CA LEU A 71 -1.20 6.15 -0.59
C LEU A 71 0.01 6.08 0.36
N GLU A 72 0.11 5.01 1.17
CA GLU A 72 1.27 4.79 2.05
C GLU A 72 2.57 4.75 1.25
N GLN A 73 2.59 4.03 0.13
CA GLN A 73 3.77 3.97 -0.76
C GLN A 73 4.12 5.32 -1.37
N ALA A 74 3.12 6.10 -1.79
CA ALA A 74 3.34 7.44 -2.33
C ALA A 74 3.96 8.37 -1.28
N MET A 75 3.43 8.36 -0.06
CA MET A 75 3.96 9.16 1.04
C MET A 75 5.38 8.74 1.44
N LEU A 76 5.65 7.43 1.51
CA LEU A 76 6.99 6.91 1.80
C LEU A 76 8.03 7.36 0.77
N ALA A 77 7.64 7.40 -0.52
CA ALA A 77 8.53 7.82 -1.59
C ALA A 77 8.86 9.32 -1.54
N ILE A 78 7.88 10.14 -1.15
CA ILE A 78 8.02 11.61 -1.07
C ILE A 78 8.79 12.02 0.19
N GLU A 79 8.46 11.40 1.33
CA GLU A 79 9.02 11.76 2.65
C GLU A 79 10.29 10.96 3.01
N GLU A 80 10.75 10.06 2.13
CA GLU A 80 11.88 9.14 2.38
C GLU A 80 11.74 8.39 3.72
N GLY A 81 10.50 8.05 4.10
CA GLY A 81 10.16 7.41 5.36
C GLY A 81 10.43 5.91 5.36
N ALA A 82 10.51 5.31 6.55
CA ALA A 82 10.66 3.87 6.74
C ALA A 82 9.32 3.14 6.69
N THR A 83 8.25 3.76 7.17
CA THR A 83 6.88 3.23 7.19
C THR A 83 5.86 4.36 7.16
N ALA A 84 4.65 4.08 6.68
CA ALA A 84 3.54 5.01 6.69
C ALA A 84 2.26 4.29 7.12
N CYS A 85 1.36 5.00 7.79
CA CYS A 85 0.03 4.54 8.14
C CYS A 85 -1.00 5.60 7.76
N VAL A 86 -2.05 5.19 7.06
CA VAL A 86 -3.13 6.09 6.65
C VAL A 86 -4.27 6.04 7.67
N TYR A 87 -4.79 7.22 8.00
CA TYR A 87 -5.91 7.40 8.92
C TYR A 87 -7.03 8.20 8.27
N ALA A 88 -8.25 8.06 8.78
CA ALA A 88 -9.43 8.73 8.26
C ALA A 88 -9.43 10.26 8.49
N SER A 89 -8.58 10.76 9.39
CA SER A 89 -8.42 12.19 9.67
C SER A 89 -7.04 12.49 10.22
N GLY A 90 -6.58 13.73 10.06
CA GLY A 90 -5.33 14.21 10.63
C GLY A 90 -5.30 14.11 12.16
N MET A 91 -6.42 14.35 12.84
CA MET A 91 -6.51 14.18 14.28
C MET A 91 -6.33 12.74 14.74
N ALA A 92 -6.87 11.76 13.97
CA ALA A 92 -6.64 10.34 14.23
C ALA A 92 -5.17 9.97 14.06
N ALA A 93 -4.51 10.49 13.03
CA ALA A 93 -3.08 10.28 12.81
C ALA A 93 -2.23 10.87 13.93
N MET A 94 -2.50 12.11 14.35
CA MET A 94 -1.82 12.75 15.47
C MET A 94 -2.03 11.97 16.78
N HIS A 95 -3.26 11.57 17.06
CA HIS A 95 -3.58 10.78 18.25
C HIS A 95 -2.80 9.46 18.28
N ALA A 96 -2.79 8.73 17.16
CA ALA A 96 -2.04 7.48 17.04
C ALA A 96 -0.54 7.69 17.26
N ALA A 97 0.04 8.74 16.70
CA ALA A 97 1.46 9.08 16.88
C ALA A 97 1.83 9.42 18.32
N LEU A 98 0.90 10.00 19.10
CA LEU A 98 1.16 10.39 20.49
C LEU A 98 1.02 9.23 21.50
N ILE A 99 0.27 8.17 21.14
CA ILE A 99 0.02 7.02 22.04
C ILE A 99 0.76 5.75 21.64
N ALA A 100 1.48 5.77 20.50
CA ALA A 100 2.23 4.61 19.98
C ALA A 100 3.48 4.27 20.82
#